data_ecd0344e9cb5d8592784bc04e149911a
#
_entry.id   ecd0344e9cb5d8592784bc04e149911a
#
_cell.length_a   1.000
_cell.length_b   1.000
_cell.length_c   1.000
_cell.angle_alpha   90.00
_cell.angle_beta   90.00
_cell.angle_gamma   90.00
#
_symmetry.space_group_name_H-M   'P 1'
#
loop_
_entity.id
_entity.type
_entity.pdbx_description
1 polymer ?
#
loop_
_entity_poly.entity_id
_entity_poly.type
_entity_poly.pdbx_seq_one_letter_code
_entity_poly.pdbx_strand_id
1 'polypeptide(L)'
;MAMKKSGLLLLLVIAVASCNNRKDIPDVSDIKVILAVNRFDQAFFEMDTTGIDKSINELNRKYPEFLAPFLQTIVGVNDHAGIKSFFRLYKPIFDSSQKIYKNFDPVKNDLEQAFRYVKFYFPSYNPPAQILPVVGPMNSIEDMAKMANGDFTPNFIGPDFLGISLQFYLGKDFSLYKTEYFINNVAPLYRSRRFEREYIAAEVMKLIADDLFPDKSNTMPLIERMIEKGKQWWLIDKFLPETHDSIKTGYTQKQLEWCEENEGLIWSYIIKNENLHTVDPVTIQTYIGEGPFTQGFSQESSPGNLGPWIGWQIVKKFAANSPELKPGEIMNTSPKQILEQAKYKPK
;
A
#
# COMPACT_ATOMS: atom_id res chain seq x y z
N MET A 1 -9.04 -67.20 -45.71
CA MET A 1 -9.62 -67.05 -44.38
C MET A 1 -8.74 -66.09 -43.55
N ALA A 2 -9.09 -64.84 -43.56
CA ALA A 2 -8.23 -63.76 -43.02
C ALA A 2 -8.88 -63.23 -41.74
N MET A 3 -8.18 -63.39 -40.62
CA MET A 3 -8.61 -62.86 -39.31
C MET A 3 -8.17 -61.40 -39.22
N LYS A 4 -9.14 -60.49 -39.11
CA LYS A 4 -8.97 -59.07 -38.74
C LYS A 4 -8.66 -58.96 -37.27
N LYS A 5 -7.49 -58.44 -36.92
CA LYS A 5 -7.12 -58.01 -35.56
C LYS A 5 -7.61 -56.56 -35.37
N SER A 6 -8.64 -56.35 -34.60
CA SER A 6 -9.10 -55.04 -34.15
C SER A 6 -8.21 -54.58 -32.96
N GLY A 7 -7.37 -53.60 -33.19
CA GLY A 7 -6.61 -52.97 -32.13
C GLY A 7 -7.48 -51.92 -31.40
N LEU A 8 -7.78 -52.15 -30.13
CA LEU A 8 -8.46 -51.22 -29.25
C LEU A 8 -7.46 -50.18 -28.76
N LEU A 9 -7.55 -48.96 -29.28
CA LEU A 9 -6.73 -47.82 -28.86
C LEU A 9 -7.31 -47.22 -27.60
N LEU A 10 -6.71 -47.53 -26.44
CA LEU A 10 -7.08 -46.96 -25.17
C LEU A 10 -6.51 -45.54 -25.05
N LEU A 11 -7.35 -44.53 -25.27
CA LEU A 11 -7.02 -43.13 -25.08
C LEU A 11 -6.99 -42.84 -23.56
N LEU A 12 -5.78 -42.77 -23.02
CA LEU A 12 -5.53 -42.35 -21.62
C LEU A 12 -5.67 -40.82 -21.57
N VAL A 13 -6.83 -40.34 -21.16
CA VAL A 13 -7.04 -38.90 -20.85
C VAL A 13 -6.38 -38.63 -19.50
N ILE A 14 -5.15 -38.11 -19.53
CA ILE A 14 -4.49 -37.55 -18.35
C ILE A 14 -5.23 -36.24 -18.04
N ALA A 15 -6.14 -36.28 -17.09
CA ALA A 15 -6.68 -35.09 -16.46
C ALA A 15 -5.53 -34.44 -15.67
N VAL A 16 -4.89 -33.45 -16.26
CA VAL A 16 -3.98 -32.54 -15.53
C VAL A 16 -4.86 -31.78 -14.56
N ALA A 17 -4.96 -32.28 -13.32
CA ALA A 17 -5.47 -31.49 -12.21
C ALA A 17 -4.46 -30.35 -11.98
N SER A 18 -4.67 -29.23 -12.68
CA SER A 18 -4.07 -27.97 -12.34
C SER A 18 -4.55 -27.68 -10.91
N CYS A 19 -3.67 -27.87 -9.94
CA CYS A 19 -3.87 -27.34 -8.59
C CYS A 19 -3.89 -25.82 -8.71
N ASN A 20 -5.05 -25.30 -9.04
CA ASN A 20 -5.36 -23.90 -8.94
C ASN A 20 -5.40 -23.62 -7.43
N ASN A 21 -4.29 -23.16 -6.86
CA ASN A 21 -4.24 -22.56 -5.54
C ASN A 21 -5.05 -21.24 -5.57
N ARG A 22 -6.36 -21.35 -5.84
CA ARG A 22 -7.27 -20.26 -5.56
C ARG A 22 -7.26 -20.13 -4.03
N LYS A 23 -6.64 -19.05 -3.54
CA LYS A 23 -6.87 -18.60 -2.16
C LYS A 23 -8.38 -18.69 -1.93
N ASP A 24 -8.81 -19.26 -0.82
CA ASP A 24 -10.21 -19.22 -0.42
C ASP A 24 -10.59 -17.76 -0.15
N ILE A 25 -10.99 -17.06 -1.20
CA ILE A 25 -11.40 -15.65 -1.14
C ILE A 25 -12.84 -15.64 -0.66
N PRO A 26 -13.13 -15.03 0.50
CA PRO A 26 -14.49 -14.98 1.00
C PRO A 26 -15.39 -14.17 0.07
N ASP A 27 -16.63 -14.61 -0.07
CA ASP A 27 -17.67 -13.83 -0.73
C ASP A 27 -18.09 -12.67 0.18
N VAL A 28 -17.93 -11.45 -0.31
CA VAL A 28 -18.28 -10.20 0.38
C VAL A 28 -19.39 -9.42 -0.34
N SER A 29 -20.07 -10.04 -1.30
CA SER A 29 -21.08 -9.39 -2.14
C SER A 29 -22.25 -8.81 -1.35
N ASP A 30 -22.64 -9.45 -0.24
CA ASP A 30 -23.73 -9.02 0.63
C ASP A 30 -23.33 -7.88 1.59
N ILE A 31 -22.03 -7.57 1.71
CA ILE A 31 -21.53 -6.50 2.58
C ILE A 31 -21.64 -5.16 1.85
N LYS A 32 -22.51 -4.30 2.38
CA LYS A 32 -22.69 -2.96 1.80
C LYS A 32 -21.67 -1.98 2.37
N VAL A 33 -20.87 -1.41 1.48
CA VAL A 33 -20.01 -0.25 1.73
C VAL A 33 -20.31 0.77 0.64
N ILE A 34 -20.63 1.99 1.03
CA ILE A 34 -20.91 3.12 0.12
C ILE A 34 -20.03 4.28 0.54
N LEU A 35 -19.17 4.73 -0.35
CA LEU A 35 -18.29 5.88 -0.16
C LEU A 35 -18.79 7.05 -1.00
N ALA A 36 -19.05 8.19 -0.35
CA ALA A 36 -19.35 9.42 -1.09
C ALA A 36 -18.05 10.04 -1.62
N VAL A 37 -18.00 10.43 -2.88
CA VAL A 37 -16.83 11.14 -3.45
C VAL A 37 -17.13 12.64 -3.43
N ASN A 38 -16.45 13.36 -2.57
CA ASN A 38 -16.53 14.82 -2.45
C ASN A 38 -15.28 15.46 -3.06
N ARG A 39 -15.38 15.94 -4.30
CA ARG A 39 -14.29 16.48 -5.12
C ARG A 39 -13.79 17.81 -4.57
N PHE A 40 -13.06 17.75 -3.44
CA PHE A 40 -12.43 18.94 -2.87
C PHE A 40 -11.38 19.54 -3.81
N ASP A 41 -10.64 18.70 -4.54
CA ASP A 41 -9.70 19.12 -5.57
C ASP A 41 -10.34 20.06 -6.59
N GLN A 42 -11.51 19.70 -7.12
CA GLN A 42 -12.25 20.54 -8.06
C GLN A 42 -12.79 21.80 -7.37
N ALA A 43 -13.44 21.63 -6.22
CA ALA A 43 -14.01 22.78 -5.51
C ALA A 43 -12.95 23.83 -5.15
N PHE A 44 -11.72 23.42 -4.82
CA PHE A 44 -10.63 24.34 -4.52
C PHE A 44 -10.01 24.97 -5.78
N PHE A 45 -9.67 24.17 -6.79
CA PHE A 45 -8.94 24.66 -7.97
C PHE A 45 -9.84 25.27 -9.07
N GLU A 46 -11.16 25.24 -8.90
CA GLU A 46 -12.14 25.91 -9.77
C GLU A 46 -12.76 27.16 -9.11
N MET A 47 -12.36 27.49 -7.86
CA MET A 47 -12.86 28.68 -7.17
C MET A 47 -12.42 29.99 -7.86
N ASP A 48 -13.24 31.05 -7.71
CA ASP A 48 -12.89 32.39 -8.16
C ASP A 48 -11.85 33.02 -7.20
N THR A 49 -10.63 33.18 -7.68
CA THR A 49 -9.53 33.78 -6.91
C THR A 49 -9.56 35.30 -6.88
N THR A 50 -10.43 35.97 -7.69
CA THR A 50 -10.61 37.40 -7.62
C THR A 50 -11.50 37.79 -6.43
N GLY A 51 -12.55 36.99 -6.18
CA GLY A 51 -13.43 37.12 -5.00
C GLY A 51 -13.04 36.10 -3.90
N ILE A 52 -11.77 36.04 -3.51
CA ILE A 52 -11.25 34.99 -2.67
C ILE A 52 -11.94 34.81 -1.32
N ASP A 53 -12.34 35.94 -0.66
CA ASP A 53 -13.08 35.89 0.61
C ASP A 53 -14.39 35.12 0.48
N LYS A 54 -15.14 35.39 -0.58
CA LYS A 54 -16.40 34.72 -0.87
C LYS A 54 -16.15 33.23 -1.14
N SER A 55 -15.19 32.93 -1.99
CA SER A 55 -14.87 31.57 -2.38
C SER A 55 -14.40 30.71 -1.18
N ILE A 56 -13.55 31.26 -0.32
CA ILE A 56 -13.11 30.57 0.91
C ILE A 56 -14.28 30.36 1.86
N ASN A 57 -15.17 31.34 2.03
CA ASN A 57 -16.38 31.20 2.85
C ASN A 57 -17.34 30.13 2.30
N GLU A 58 -17.46 29.99 0.99
CA GLU A 58 -18.26 28.96 0.34
C GLU A 58 -17.63 27.57 0.53
N LEU A 59 -16.32 27.45 0.33
CA LEU A 59 -15.58 26.23 0.60
C LEU A 59 -15.67 25.82 2.07
N ASN A 60 -15.53 26.76 3.00
CA ASN A 60 -15.64 26.46 4.43
C ASN A 60 -17.03 25.97 4.82
N ARG A 61 -18.10 26.50 4.19
CA ARG A 61 -19.46 25.96 4.41
C ARG A 61 -19.62 24.54 3.88
N LYS A 62 -18.94 24.20 2.78
CA LYS A 62 -19.01 22.89 2.16
C LYS A 62 -18.10 21.86 2.85
N TYR A 63 -16.94 22.30 3.36
CA TYR A 63 -15.91 21.46 3.98
C TYR A 63 -15.45 22.05 5.33
N PRO A 64 -16.36 22.21 6.32
CA PRO A 64 -16.09 22.98 7.54
C PRO A 64 -14.97 22.41 8.39
N GLU A 65 -14.84 21.09 8.45
CA GLU A 65 -13.83 20.42 9.27
C GLU A 65 -12.53 20.10 8.50
N PHE A 66 -12.52 20.36 7.18
CA PHE A 66 -11.40 20.00 6.33
C PHE A 66 -10.62 21.20 5.80
N LEU A 67 -11.28 22.28 5.40
CA LEU A 67 -10.61 23.41 4.72
C LEU A 67 -9.50 24.03 5.56
N ALA A 68 -9.75 24.33 6.83
CA ALA A 68 -8.75 24.96 7.69
C ALA A 68 -7.55 24.04 7.95
N PRO A 69 -7.70 22.76 8.34
CA PRO A 69 -6.58 21.81 8.40
C PRO A 69 -5.83 21.66 7.06
N PHE A 70 -6.52 21.62 5.94
CA PHE A 70 -5.89 21.54 4.63
C PHE A 70 -4.98 22.74 4.37
N LEU A 71 -5.49 23.95 4.56
CA LEU A 71 -4.71 25.16 4.31
C LEU A 71 -3.55 25.33 5.29
N GLN A 72 -3.79 25.15 6.58
CA GLN A 72 -2.82 25.46 7.64
C GLN A 72 -1.80 24.34 7.83
N THR A 73 -2.23 23.07 7.81
CA THR A 73 -1.36 21.93 8.13
C THR A 73 -0.78 21.30 6.87
N ILE A 74 -1.60 21.06 5.84
CA ILE A 74 -1.14 20.37 4.63
C ILE A 74 -0.42 21.35 3.70
N VAL A 75 -1.04 22.51 3.42
CA VAL A 75 -0.47 23.52 2.50
C VAL A 75 0.52 24.46 3.20
N GLY A 76 0.32 24.73 4.48
CA GLY A 76 1.18 25.63 5.26
C GLY A 76 0.91 27.12 4.99
N VAL A 77 -0.32 27.51 4.65
CA VAL A 77 -0.70 28.90 4.35
C VAL A 77 -1.84 29.36 5.26
N ASN A 78 -1.76 30.64 5.68
CA ASN A 78 -2.72 31.24 6.61
C ASN A 78 -3.38 32.51 6.09
N ASP A 79 -2.99 32.99 4.90
CA ASP A 79 -3.50 34.21 4.33
C ASP A 79 -3.89 34.07 2.85
N HIS A 80 -4.62 35.04 2.32
CA HIS A 80 -5.11 35.01 0.95
C HIS A 80 -3.99 35.08 -0.10
N ALA A 81 -2.85 35.68 0.22
CA ALA A 81 -1.73 35.77 -0.70
C ALA A 81 -1.07 34.40 -0.87
N GLY A 82 -0.87 33.68 0.24
CA GLY A 82 -0.39 32.30 0.25
C GLY A 82 -1.34 31.35 -0.49
N ILE A 83 -2.67 31.46 -0.23
CA ILE A 83 -3.68 30.63 -0.92
C ILE A 83 -3.65 30.90 -2.43
N LYS A 84 -3.59 32.15 -2.88
CA LYS A 84 -3.50 32.48 -4.31
C LYS A 84 -2.19 31.99 -4.93
N SER A 85 -1.09 32.06 -4.18
CA SER A 85 0.22 31.56 -4.64
C SER A 85 0.18 30.03 -4.80
N PHE A 86 -0.33 29.32 -3.81
CA PHE A 86 -0.50 27.86 -3.87
C PHE A 86 -1.41 27.47 -5.04
N PHE A 87 -2.59 28.09 -5.17
CA PHE A 87 -3.51 27.86 -6.27
C PHE A 87 -2.81 27.98 -7.62
N ARG A 88 -2.10 29.09 -7.86
CA ARG A 88 -1.41 29.33 -9.14
C ARG A 88 -0.30 28.29 -9.40
N LEU A 89 0.47 27.94 -8.37
CA LEU A 89 1.59 27.01 -8.48
C LEU A 89 1.11 25.58 -8.77
N TYR A 90 0.03 25.15 -8.12
CA TYR A 90 -0.46 23.78 -8.22
C TYR A 90 -1.60 23.57 -9.23
N LYS A 91 -2.12 24.63 -9.84
CA LYS A 91 -3.14 24.55 -10.90
C LYS A 91 -2.73 23.61 -12.05
N PRO A 92 -1.48 23.65 -12.59
CA PRO A 92 -1.05 22.71 -13.64
C PRO A 92 -1.06 21.23 -13.18
N ILE A 93 -0.78 20.98 -11.90
CA ILE A 93 -0.84 19.64 -11.31
C ILE A 93 -2.30 19.16 -11.23
N PHE A 94 -3.19 20.04 -10.74
CA PHE A 94 -4.62 19.80 -10.76
C PHE A 94 -5.13 19.52 -12.18
N ASP A 95 -4.78 20.34 -13.17
CA ASP A 95 -5.22 20.15 -14.56
C ASP A 95 -4.72 18.79 -15.12
N SER A 96 -3.53 18.36 -14.71
CA SER A 96 -3.00 17.04 -15.06
C SER A 96 -3.78 15.92 -14.37
N SER A 97 -4.16 16.11 -13.11
CA SER A 97 -4.97 15.12 -12.38
C SER A 97 -6.36 14.94 -13.00
N GLN A 98 -6.97 16.02 -13.52
CA GLN A 98 -8.29 15.95 -14.16
C GLN A 98 -8.29 15.11 -15.45
N LYS A 99 -7.15 14.96 -16.14
CA LYS A 99 -7.05 14.07 -17.30
C LYS A 99 -7.21 12.60 -16.92
N ILE A 100 -6.80 12.25 -15.69
CA ILE A 100 -6.83 10.87 -15.18
C ILE A 100 -8.10 10.62 -14.34
N TYR A 101 -8.45 11.59 -13.49
CA TYR A 101 -9.49 11.47 -12.45
C TYR A 101 -10.74 12.30 -12.75
N LYS A 102 -11.05 12.59 -14.03
CA LYS A 102 -12.32 13.20 -14.41
C LYS A 102 -13.51 12.35 -13.95
N ASN A 103 -13.40 11.02 -14.13
CA ASN A 103 -14.27 10.03 -13.50
C ASN A 103 -13.50 9.35 -12.33
N PHE A 104 -14.04 9.45 -11.13
CA PHE A 104 -13.45 8.89 -9.92
C PHE A 104 -14.04 7.51 -9.56
N ASP A 105 -15.09 7.05 -10.26
CA ASP A 105 -15.77 5.78 -9.97
C ASP A 105 -14.83 4.56 -9.94
N PRO A 106 -13.82 4.42 -10.81
CA PRO A 106 -12.92 3.29 -10.73
C PRO A 106 -12.17 3.22 -9.39
N VAL A 107 -11.67 4.34 -8.88
CA VAL A 107 -11.00 4.41 -7.57
C VAL A 107 -11.98 4.13 -6.44
N LYS A 108 -13.16 4.73 -6.51
CA LYS A 108 -14.24 4.50 -5.54
C LYS A 108 -14.60 3.02 -5.46
N ASN A 109 -14.82 2.37 -6.59
CA ASN A 109 -15.21 0.95 -6.64
C ASN A 109 -14.13 0.03 -6.08
N ASP A 110 -12.85 0.28 -6.39
CA ASP A 110 -11.72 -0.46 -5.85
C ASP A 110 -11.66 -0.32 -4.32
N LEU A 111 -11.89 0.88 -3.78
CA LEU A 111 -11.92 1.14 -2.35
C LEU A 111 -13.15 0.54 -1.66
N GLU A 112 -14.34 0.64 -2.25
CA GLU A 112 -15.55 0.01 -1.71
C GLU A 112 -15.38 -1.51 -1.62
N GLN A 113 -14.76 -2.13 -2.64
CA GLN A 113 -14.46 -3.57 -2.62
C GLN A 113 -13.46 -3.91 -1.50
N ALA A 114 -12.37 -3.15 -1.36
CA ALA A 114 -11.40 -3.36 -0.29
C ALA A 114 -12.04 -3.21 1.09
N PHE A 115 -12.86 -2.18 1.32
CA PHE A 115 -13.56 -1.99 2.58
C PHE A 115 -14.62 -3.05 2.87
N ARG A 116 -15.18 -3.74 1.87
CA ARG A 116 -16.02 -4.92 2.10
C ARG A 116 -15.22 -6.03 2.76
N TYR A 117 -13.98 -6.30 2.31
CA TYR A 117 -13.09 -7.26 2.96
C TYR A 117 -12.68 -6.79 4.36
N VAL A 118 -12.40 -5.50 4.57
CA VAL A 118 -12.17 -4.95 5.91
C VAL A 118 -13.35 -5.24 6.82
N LYS A 119 -14.58 -4.95 6.39
CA LYS A 119 -15.82 -5.22 7.16
C LYS A 119 -16.07 -6.70 7.40
N PHE A 120 -15.70 -7.56 6.45
CA PHE A 120 -15.82 -9.02 6.61
C PHE A 120 -14.95 -9.53 7.76
N TYR A 121 -13.67 -9.09 7.79
CA TYR A 121 -12.74 -9.54 8.83
C TYR A 121 -12.86 -8.76 10.14
N PHE A 122 -13.28 -7.50 10.07
CA PHE A 122 -13.42 -6.57 11.20
C PHE A 122 -14.79 -5.88 11.16
N PRO A 123 -15.88 -6.58 11.54
CA PRO A 123 -17.26 -6.05 11.43
C PRO A 123 -17.50 -4.76 12.21
N SER A 124 -16.75 -4.53 13.29
CA SER A 124 -16.83 -3.32 14.12
C SER A 124 -16.11 -2.12 13.53
N TYR A 125 -15.24 -2.31 12.52
CA TYR A 125 -14.56 -1.19 11.86
C TYR A 125 -15.56 -0.35 11.06
N ASN A 126 -15.54 0.96 11.25
CA ASN A 126 -16.37 1.88 10.48
C ASN A 126 -15.51 2.55 9.42
N PRO A 127 -15.66 2.18 8.13
CA PRO A 127 -14.98 2.89 7.05
C PRO A 127 -15.34 4.38 7.05
N PRO A 128 -14.42 5.27 6.63
CA PRO A 128 -14.76 6.66 6.38
C PRO A 128 -15.95 6.76 5.41
N ALA A 129 -16.92 7.65 5.70
CA ALA A 129 -18.11 7.76 4.85
C ALA A 129 -17.81 8.44 3.50
N GLN A 130 -16.71 9.18 3.41
CA GLN A 130 -16.42 9.98 2.22
C GLN A 130 -14.94 9.94 1.82
N ILE A 131 -14.73 10.06 0.51
CA ILE A 131 -13.42 10.25 -0.11
C ILE A 131 -13.27 11.72 -0.48
N LEU A 132 -12.17 12.33 -0.07
CA LEU A 132 -11.77 13.69 -0.44
C LEU A 132 -10.52 13.63 -1.33
N PRO A 133 -10.67 13.61 -2.67
CA PRO A 133 -9.53 13.82 -3.55
C PRO A 133 -8.97 15.22 -3.34
N VAL A 134 -7.65 15.33 -3.18
CA VAL A 134 -6.94 16.60 -2.98
C VAL A 134 -5.75 16.71 -3.92
N VAL A 135 -5.32 17.94 -4.19
CA VAL A 135 -4.00 18.26 -4.72
C VAL A 135 -3.30 19.13 -3.69
N GLY A 136 -2.28 18.59 -3.08
CA GLY A 136 -1.50 19.24 -2.04
C GLY A 136 -0.04 19.47 -2.45
N PRO A 137 0.80 19.96 -1.54
CA PRO A 137 2.23 20.15 -1.78
C PRO A 137 2.93 18.83 -2.11
N MET A 138 3.96 18.92 -2.94
CA MET A 138 4.90 17.82 -3.19
C MET A 138 6.15 18.03 -2.32
N ASN A 139 5.97 17.85 -1.03
CA ASN A 139 7.08 17.90 -0.08
C ASN A 139 7.90 16.62 -0.14
N SER A 140 9.11 16.65 0.43
CA SER A 140 9.96 15.48 0.57
C SER A 140 9.20 14.34 1.27
N ILE A 141 9.10 13.21 0.57
CA ILE A 141 8.47 11.99 1.12
C ILE A 141 9.25 11.50 2.34
N GLU A 142 10.58 11.66 2.33
CA GLU A 142 11.42 11.27 3.47
C GLU A 142 11.09 12.09 4.72
N ASP A 143 10.86 13.40 4.57
CA ASP A 143 10.49 14.26 5.70
C ASP A 143 9.09 13.93 6.21
N MET A 144 8.15 13.65 5.32
CA MET A 144 6.80 13.20 5.69
C MET A 144 6.83 11.82 6.37
N ALA A 145 7.68 10.89 5.91
CA ALA A 145 7.88 9.59 6.53
C ALA A 145 8.47 9.70 7.94
N LYS A 146 9.41 10.62 8.16
CA LYS A 146 9.96 10.92 9.50
C LYS A 146 8.86 11.42 10.45
N MET A 147 7.96 12.26 9.97
CA MET A 147 6.81 12.76 10.74
C MET A 147 5.80 11.65 11.10
N ALA A 148 5.67 10.65 10.23
CA ALA A 148 4.74 9.52 10.37
C ALA A 148 5.38 8.26 10.98
N ASN A 149 6.54 8.36 11.64
CA ASN A 149 7.27 7.22 12.22
C ASN A 149 7.67 6.12 11.22
N GLY A 150 7.87 6.46 9.96
CA GLY A 150 8.61 5.62 9.01
C GLY A 150 7.84 5.08 7.80
N ASP A 151 6.55 4.86 7.88
CA ASP A 151 5.77 4.40 6.73
C ASP A 151 4.96 5.55 6.13
N PHE A 152 5.50 6.15 5.08
CA PHE A 152 4.79 7.21 4.37
C PHE A 152 3.75 6.62 3.42
N THR A 153 2.50 7.04 3.57
CA THR A 153 1.47 6.96 2.53
C THR A 153 1.10 8.38 2.09
N PRO A 154 0.90 8.63 0.80
CA PRO A 154 0.45 9.94 0.35
C PRO A 154 -1.02 10.24 0.72
N ASN A 155 -1.72 9.27 1.30
CA ASN A 155 -3.11 9.38 1.71
C ASN A 155 -3.19 9.63 3.22
N PHE A 156 -4.33 10.10 3.69
CA PHE A 156 -4.56 10.38 5.10
C PHE A 156 -6.03 10.12 5.47
N ILE A 157 -6.25 9.79 6.73
CA ILE A 157 -7.58 9.53 7.29
C ILE A 157 -7.95 10.61 8.28
N GLY A 158 -9.17 11.08 8.23
CA GLY A 158 -9.78 11.93 9.23
C GLY A 158 -10.96 11.23 9.90
N PRO A 159 -11.68 11.92 10.80
CA PRO A 159 -12.77 11.31 11.56
C PRO A 159 -13.86 10.65 10.72
N ASP A 160 -14.16 11.20 9.53
CA ASP A 160 -15.23 10.72 8.64
C ASP A 160 -14.83 10.77 7.16
N PHE A 161 -13.57 10.98 6.85
CA PHE A 161 -13.11 11.08 5.48
C PHE A 161 -11.75 10.41 5.26
N LEU A 162 -11.55 10.00 4.01
CA LEU A 162 -10.30 9.51 3.45
C LEU A 162 -9.77 10.52 2.44
N GLY A 163 -8.64 11.15 2.72
CA GLY A 163 -7.96 12.06 1.81
C GLY A 163 -7.06 11.30 0.84
N ILE A 164 -7.21 11.55 -0.47
CA ILE A 164 -6.37 10.96 -1.52
C ILE A 164 -5.59 12.06 -2.23
N SER A 165 -4.27 12.03 -2.08
CA SER A 165 -3.35 13.04 -2.62
C SER A 165 -3.01 12.76 -4.07
N LEU A 166 -3.84 13.26 -4.99
CA LEU A 166 -3.77 12.98 -6.43
C LEU A 166 -2.43 13.36 -7.07
N GLN A 167 -1.72 14.33 -6.51
CA GLN A 167 -0.39 14.73 -6.98
C GLN A 167 0.66 13.61 -6.92
N PHE A 168 0.40 12.53 -6.20
CA PHE A 168 1.25 11.34 -6.14
C PHE A 168 0.72 10.15 -6.95
N TYR A 169 -0.25 10.38 -7.86
CA TYR A 169 -0.85 9.32 -8.67
C TYR A 169 -1.11 9.75 -10.11
N LEU A 170 -0.20 10.56 -10.68
CA LEU A 170 -0.36 11.12 -12.05
C LEU A 170 0.22 10.20 -13.14
N GLY A 171 0.63 8.99 -12.76
CA GLY A 171 1.29 8.03 -13.66
C GLY A 171 2.81 8.12 -13.55
N LYS A 172 3.50 6.97 -13.54
CA LYS A 172 4.98 6.87 -13.41
C LYS A 172 5.74 7.69 -14.46
N ASP A 173 5.10 7.98 -15.59
CA ASP A 173 5.68 8.73 -16.71
C ASP A 173 5.40 10.22 -16.66
N PHE A 174 4.74 10.71 -15.60
CA PHE A 174 4.51 12.13 -15.42
C PHE A 174 5.83 12.90 -15.38
N SER A 175 5.99 13.88 -16.25
CA SER A 175 7.28 14.54 -16.52
C SER A 175 7.95 15.13 -15.27
N LEU A 176 7.16 15.68 -14.35
CA LEU A 176 7.68 16.25 -13.11
C LEU A 176 8.40 15.19 -12.25
N TYR A 177 7.89 13.96 -12.18
CA TYR A 177 8.51 12.87 -11.40
C TYR A 177 9.89 12.45 -11.93
N LYS A 178 10.21 12.82 -13.17
CA LYS A 178 11.49 12.50 -13.84
C LYS A 178 12.49 13.63 -13.77
N THR A 179 12.14 14.78 -13.18
CA THR A 179 13.08 15.88 -13.02
C THR A 179 14.11 15.54 -11.95
N GLU A 180 15.35 16.01 -12.15
CA GLU A 180 16.42 15.83 -11.16
C GLU A 180 16.04 16.39 -9.79
N TYR A 181 15.38 17.55 -9.77
CA TYR A 181 14.89 18.14 -8.52
C TYR A 181 13.93 17.18 -7.79
N PHE A 182 12.94 16.60 -8.49
CA PHE A 182 11.96 15.72 -7.87
C PHE A 182 12.61 14.44 -7.34
N ILE A 183 13.49 13.83 -8.14
CA ILE A 183 14.19 12.58 -7.78
C ILE A 183 15.04 12.76 -6.53
N ASN A 184 15.74 13.90 -6.43
CA ASN A 184 16.68 14.16 -5.34
C ASN A 184 16.01 14.75 -4.08
N ASN A 185 14.87 15.44 -4.22
CA ASN A 185 14.28 16.21 -3.11
C ASN A 185 12.86 15.78 -2.72
N VAL A 186 12.15 15.01 -3.57
CA VAL A 186 10.78 14.59 -3.28
C VAL A 186 10.68 13.08 -3.16
N ALA A 187 10.95 12.35 -4.23
CA ALA A 187 10.88 10.90 -4.24
C ALA A 187 11.83 10.28 -5.26
N PRO A 188 12.68 9.33 -4.86
CA PRO A 188 13.53 8.59 -5.79
C PRO A 188 12.70 7.74 -6.76
N LEU A 189 13.30 7.37 -7.92
CA LEU A 189 12.62 6.66 -9.00
C LEU A 189 11.99 5.32 -8.55
N TYR A 190 12.67 4.57 -7.66
CA TYR A 190 12.13 3.29 -7.16
C TYR A 190 10.82 3.48 -6.38
N ARG A 191 10.55 4.68 -5.86
CA ARG A 191 9.32 5.05 -5.18
C ARG A 191 8.30 5.67 -6.14
N SER A 192 8.71 6.67 -6.94
CA SER A 192 7.79 7.37 -7.84
C SER A 192 7.24 6.52 -8.98
N ARG A 193 7.85 5.37 -9.30
CA ARG A 193 7.27 4.36 -10.23
C ARG A 193 5.92 3.80 -9.76
N ARG A 194 5.60 3.92 -8.47
CA ARG A 194 4.33 3.50 -7.86
C ARG A 194 3.27 4.61 -7.86
N PHE A 195 3.59 5.79 -8.40
CA PHE A 195 2.67 6.93 -8.44
C PHE A 195 1.65 6.78 -9.58
N GLU A 196 0.94 5.66 -9.56
CA GLU A 196 -0.08 5.29 -10.54
C GLU A 196 -1.39 4.95 -9.82
N ARG A 197 -2.51 5.15 -10.52
CA ARG A 197 -3.87 4.93 -9.99
C ARG A 197 -4.04 3.56 -9.32
N GLU A 198 -3.43 2.53 -9.90
CA GLU A 198 -3.55 1.15 -9.42
C GLU A 198 -3.00 0.92 -8.01
N TYR A 199 -2.10 1.79 -7.54
CA TYR A 199 -1.56 1.71 -6.18
C TYR A 199 -2.45 2.37 -5.13
N ILE A 200 -3.46 3.18 -5.51
CA ILE A 200 -4.28 3.93 -4.54
C ILE A 200 -4.93 3.00 -3.51
N ALA A 201 -5.58 1.92 -3.95
CA ALA A 201 -6.23 1.00 -3.03
C ALA A 201 -5.23 0.31 -2.08
N ALA A 202 -4.05 -0.08 -2.57
CA ALA A 202 -3.02 -0.70 -1.75
C ALA A 202 -2.46 0.31 -0.71
N GLU A 203 -2.17 1.53 -1.12
CA GLU A 203 -1.68 2.57 -0.20
C GLU A 203 -2.75 2.96 0.85
N VAL A 204 -4.02 3.00 0.46
CA VAL A 204 -5.12 3.20 1.42
C VAL A 204 -5.24 2.03 2.38
N MET A 205 -5.15 0.78 1.91
CA MET A 205 -5.26 -0.38 2.80
C MET A 205 -4.06 -0.50 3.75
N LYS A 206 -2.88 0.01 3.42
CA LYS A 206 -1.76 0.17 4.37
C LYS A 206 -2.13 1.12 5.51
N LEU A 207 -2.73 2.27 5.17
CA LEU A 207 -3.21 3.23 6.15
C LEU A 207 -4.29 2.63 7.06
N ILE A 208 -5.24 1.87 6.49
CA ILE A 208 -6.29 1.20 7.27
C ILE A 208 -5.73 0.07 8.13
N ALA A 209 -4.73 -0.65 7.66
CA ALA A 209 -4.06 -1.69 8.45
C ALA A 209 -3.33 -1.09 9.66
N ASP A 210 -2.70 0.08 9.50
CA ASP A 210 -2.06 0.80 10.60
C ASP A 210 -3.08 1.40 11.57
N ASP A 211 -4.21 1.93 11.08
CA ASP A 211 -5.31 2.40 11.93
C ASP A 211 -5.90 1.29 12.80
N LEU A 212 -6.06 0.08 12.25
CA LEU A 212 -6.53 -1.10 12.98
C LEU A 212 -5.48 -1.67 13.94
N PHE A 213 -4.23 -1.70 13.52
CA PHE A 213 -3.11 -2.30 14.23
C PHE A 213 -1.86 -1.42 14.08
N PRO A 214 -1.75 -0.33 14.87
CA PRO A 214 -0.62 0.58 14.80
C PRO A 214 0.72 -0.13 14.99
N ASP A 215 1.70 0.24 14.17
CA ASP A 215 3.04 -0.32 14.26
C ASP A 215 3.72 0.07 15.60
N LYS A 216 4.09 -0.94 16.38
CA LYS A 216 4.79 -0.81 17.66
C LYS A 216 6.21 -1.34 17.61
N SER A 217 6.73 -1.62 16.42
CA SER A 217 7.99 -2.34 16.25
C SER A 217 9.25 -1.49 16.42
N ASN A 218 9.15 -0.17 16.57
CA ASN A 218 10.28 0.77 16.56
C ASN A 218 11.40 0.47 17.56
N THR A 219 11.12 -0.25 18.65
CA THR A 219 12.12 -0.63 19.66
C THR A 219 12.43 -2.13 19.65
N MET A 220 11.79 -2.90 18.76
CA MET A 220 11.94 -4.34 18.68
C MET A 220 13.23 -4.72 17.93
N PRO A 221 13.82 -5.89 18.21
CA PRO A 221 14.93 -6.44 17.44
C PRO A 221 14.53 -6.78 15.99
N LEU A 222 15.53 -6.92 15.11
CA LEU A 222 15.37 -7.10 13.67
C LEU A 222 14.31 -8.15 13.31
N ILE A 223 14.42 -9.36 13.84
CA ILE A 223 13.49 -10.45 13.50
C ILE A 223 12.03 -10.12 13.89
N GLU A 224 11.84 -9.48 15.03
CA GLU A 224 10.51 -9.11 15.48
C GLU A 224 9.93 -7.99 14.61
N ARG A 225 10.75 -7.00 14.18
CA ARG A 225 10.34 -5.97 13.19
C ARG A 225 10.00 -6.59 11.85
N MET A 226 10.79 -7.53 11.35
CA MET A 226 10.49 -8.24 10.10
C MET A 226 9.10 -8.89 10.16
N ILE A 227 8.77 -9.55 11.28
CA ILE A 227 7.48 -10.22 11.47
C ILE A 227 6.35 -9.19 11.62
N GLU A 228 6.54 -8.10 12.37
CA GLU A 228 5.51 -7.06 12.51
C GLU A 228 5.17 -6.40 11.15
N LYS A 229 6.19 -6.04 10.36
CA LYS A 229 5.97 -5.56 8.99
C LYS A 229 5.36 -6.63 8.08
N GLY A 230 5.74 -7.89 8.27
CA GLY A 230 5.15 -9.04 7.59
C GLY A 230 3.67 -9.25 7.93
N LYS A 231 3.24 -8.99 9.18
CA LYS A 231 1.83 -9.00 9.58
C LYS A 231 1.02 -7.94 8.83
N GLN A 232 1.57 -6.72 8.68
CA GLN A 232 0.92 -5.67 7.91
C GLN A 232 0.70 -6.10 6.45
N TRP A 233 1.72 -6.67 5.79
CA TRP A 233 1.59 -7.16 4.42
C TRP A 233 0.60 -8.32 4.31
N TRP A 234 0.60 -9.22 5.29
CA TRP A 234 -0.36 -10.32 5.34
C TRP A 234 -1.81 -9.82 5.49
N LEU A 235 -2.02 -8.76 6.28
CA LEU A 235 -3.35 -8.16 6.45
C LEU A 235 -3.81 -7.46 5.18
N ILE A 236 -2.93 -6.73 4.49
CA ILE A 236 -3.21 -6.12 3.19
C ILE A 236 -3.61 -7.20 2.15
N ASP A 237 -2.98 -8.38 2.19
CA ASP A 237 -3.36 -9.51 1.34
C ASP A 237 -4.79 -10.00 1.61
N LYS A 238 -5.29 -9.86 2.83
CA LYS A 238 -6.69 -10.14 3.17
C LYS A 238 -7.66 -9.07 2.67
N PHE A 239 -7.24 -7.81 2.68
CA PHE A 239 -8.07 -6.68 2.22
C PHE A 239 -8.11 -6.57 0.69
N LEU A 240 -7.08 -7.06 0.02
CA LEU A 240 -6.90 -7.00 -1.43
C LEU A 240 -6.56 -8.37 -2.03
N PRO A 241 -7.42 -9.40 -1.84
CA PRO A 241 -7.07 -10.78 -2.21
C PRO A 241 -6.91 -11.00 -3.71
N GLU A 242 -7.55 -10.17 -4.54
CA GLU A 242 -7.50 -10.25 -6.00
C GLU A 242 -6.42 -9.34 -6.61
N THR A 243 -5.81 -8.44 -5.79
CA THR A 243 -4.76 -7.53 -6.25
C THR A 243 -3.42 -8.27 -6.34
N HIS A 244 -2.68 -8.02 -7.40
CA HIS A 244 -1.37 -8.64 -7.60
C HIS A 244 -0.38 -8.25 -6.50
N ASP A 245 0.49 -9.18 -6.09
CA ASP A 245 1.42 -8.97 -4.98
C ASP A 245 2.41 -7.82 -5.26
N SER A 246 2.75 -7.55 -6.53
CA SER A 246 3.59 -6.39 -6.89
C SER A 246 2.97 -5.04 -6.50
N ILE A 247 1.66 -4.91 -6.58
CA ILE A 247 0.95 -3.68 -6.17
C ILE A 247 0.89 -3.58 -4.65
N LYS A 248 0.63 -4.68 -3.94
CA LYS A 248 0.56 -4.72 -2.48
C LYS A 248 1.92 -4.44 -1.82
N THR A 249 2.98 -5.05 -2.34
CA THR A 249 4.35 -4.92 -1.80
C THR A 249 5.09 -3.69 -2.33
N GLY A 250 4.69 -3.20 -3.50
CA GLY A 250 5.44 -2.19 -4.24
C GLY A 250 6.69 -2.73 -4.94
N TYR A 251 6.92 -4.03 -4.97
CA TYR A 251 7.99 -4.65 -5.75
C TYR A 251 7.64 -4.68 -7.24
N THR A 252 8.63 -4.75 -8.10
CA THR A 252 8.37 -5.13 -9.50
C THR A 252 8.09 -6.62 -9.59
N GLN A 253 7.45 -7.04 -10.69
CA GLN A 253 7.23 -8.47 -10.95
C GLN A 253 8.55 -9.27 -10.91
N LYS A 254 9.62 -8.76 -11.53
CA LYS A 254 10.94 -9.39 -11.52
C LYS A 254 11.53 -9.51 -10.11
N GLN A 255 11.30 -8.52 -9.26
CA GLN A 255 11.76 -8.55 -7.86
C GLN A 255 10.99 -9.60 -7.05
N LEU A 256 9.69 -9.76 -7.28
CA LEU A 256 8.90 -10.82 -6.64
C LEU A 256 9.38 -12.22 -7.06
N GLU A 257 9.52 -12.45 -8.36
CA GLU A 257 10.03 -13.70 -8.90
C GLU A 257 11.41 -14.04 -8.32
N TRP A 258 12.30 -13.04 -8.28
CA TRP A 258 13.61 -13.21 -7.65
C TRP A 258 13.51 -13.57 -6.17
N CYS A 259 12.62 -12.93 -5.41
CA CYS A 259 12.42 -13.26 -3.99
C CYS A 259 11.92 -14.70 -3.81
N GLU A 260 10.95 -15.13 -4.62
CA GLU A 260 10.38 -16.48 -4.58
C GLU A 260 11.43 -17.55 -4.93
N GLU A 261 12.24 -17.31 -5.97
CA GLU A 261 13.32 -18.22 -6.39
C GLU A 261 14.48 -18.29 -5.38
N ASN A 262 14.68 -17.23 -4.60
CA ASN A 262 15.82 -17.11 -3.67
C ASN A 262 15.42 -17.10 -2.19
N GLU A 263 14.20 -17.50 -1.83
CA GLU A 263 13.67 -17.43 -0.46
C GLU A 263 14.62 -18.11 0.56
N GLY A 264 15.06 -19.32 0.26
CA GLY A 264 15.98 -20.07 1.12
C GLY A 264 17.37 -19.41 1.23
N LEU A 265 17.87 -18.84 0.13
CA LEU A 265 19.14 -18.12 0.11
C LEU A 265 19.05 -16.84 0.94
N ILE A 266 17.98 -16.04 0.77
CA ILE A 266 17.74 -14.81 1.52
C ILE A 266 17.71 -15.12 3.02
N TRP A 267 16.91 -16.09 3.43
CA TRP A 267 16.80 -16.49 4.83
C TRP A 267 18.14 -16.98 5.38
N SER A 268 18.82 -17.86 4.66
CA SER A 268 20.13 -18.39 5.06
C SER A 268 21.19 -17.30 5.18
N TYR A 269 21.16 -16.30 4.30
CA TYR A 269 22.07 -15.16 4.37
C TYR A 269 21.82 -14.32 5.63
N ILE A 270 20.57 -13.97 5.91
CA ILE A 270 20.20 -13.17 7.07
C ILE A 270 20.62 -13.87 8.37
N ILE A 271 20.29 -15.14 8.55
CA ILE A 271 20.61 -15.85 9.79
C ILE A 271 22.11 -16.14 10.00
N LYS A 272 22.91 -16.14 8.92
CA LYS A 272 24.35 -16.36 9.00
C LYS A 272 25.14 -15.09 9.23
N ASN A 273 24.70 -13.99 8.69
CA ASN A 273 25.45 -12.74 8.65
C ASN A 273 24.98 -11.73 9.67
N GLU A 274 23.73 -11.85 10.16
CA GLU A 274 23.14 -10.88 11.06
C GLU A 274 22.80 -11.47 12.42
N ASN A 275 22.91 -10.63 13.44
CA ASN A 275 22.30 -10.93 14.71
C ASN A 275 20.80 -10.61 14.63
N LEU A 276 19.96 -11.63 14.55
CA LEU A 276 18.49 -11.47 14.48
C LEU A 276 17.90 -10.68 15.64
N HIS A 277 18.61 -10.62 16.78
CA HIS A 277 18.20 -9.86 17.96
C HIS A 277 18.84 -8.46 18.02
N THR A 278 19.52 -8.02 16.96
CA THR A 278 20.09 -6.66 16.92
C THR A 278 19.00 -5.61 16.91
N VAL A 279 19.29 -4.49 17.56
CA VAL A 279 18.55 -3.24 17.50
C VAL A 279 19.38 -2.13 16.83
N ASP A 280 20.53 -2.52 16.22
CA ASP A 280 21.38 -1.57 15.51
C ASP A 280 20.63 -0.88 14.37
N PRO A 281 20.55 0.48 14.38
CA PRO A 281 19.75 1.22 13.41
C PRO A 281 20.19 1.00 11.95
N VAL A 282 21.49 0.77 11.71
CA VAL A 282 22.03 0.58 10.36
C VAL A 282 21.55 -0.76 9.79
N THR A 283 21.69 -1.83 10.59
CA THR A 283 21.19 -3.15 10.21
C THR A 283 19.68 -3.16 10.02
N ILE A 284 18.95 -2.54 10.94
CA ILE A 284 17.48 -2.38 10.82
C ILE A 284 17.13 -1.65 9.52
N GLN A 285 17.77 -0.51 9.24
CA GLN A 285 17.51 0.26 8.01
C GLN A 285 17.82 -0.56 6.75
N THR A 286 18.86 -1.39 6.77
CA THR A 286 19.25 -2.23 5.64
C THR A 286 18.14 -3.21 5.24
N TYR A 287 17.48 -3.86 6.22
CA TYR A 287 16.50 -4.90 5.94
C TYR A 287 15.05 -4.42 6.00
N ILE A 288 14.75 -3.39 6.79
CA ILE A 288 13.38 -2.89 6.99
C ILE A 288 13.11 -1.65 6.15
N GLY A 289 14.12 -0.78 5.98
CA GLY A 289 13.97 0.48 5.27
C GLY A 289 13.73 0.30 3.78
N GLU A 290 12.94 1.21 3.18
CA GLU A 290 12.78 1.24 1.73
C GLU A 290 14.08 1.63 1.04
N GLY A 291 14.33 1.02 -0.10
CA GLY A 291 15.51 1.28 -0.92
C GLY A 291 15.34 0.69 -2.33
N PRO A 292 16.25 1.01 -3.26
CA PRO A 292 16.22 0.41 -4.60
C PRO A 292 16.55 -1.09 -4.58
N PHE A 293 17.35 -1.53 -3.61
CA PHE A 293 17.75 -2.93 -3.37
C PHE A 293 18.14 -3.08 -1.90
N THR A 294 18.22 -4.31 -1.41
CA THR A 294 18.75 -4.61 -0.06
C THR A 294 20.25 -4.86 -0.14
N GLN A 295 21.04 -4.16 0.69
CA GLN A 295 22.49 -4.33 0.74
C GLN A 295 22.88 -5.77 1.08
N GLY A 296 23.89 -6.30 0.41
CA GLY A 296 24.32 -7.71 0.53
C GLY A 296 23.68 -8.64 -0.50
N PHE A 297 22.71 -8.15 -1.28
CA PHE A 297 22.06 -8.89 -2.36
C PHE A 297 22.25 -8.21 -3.73
N SER A 298 21.70 -8.83 -4.78
CA SER A 298 21.80 -8.31 -6.14
C SER A 298 21.20 -6.89 -6.26
N GLN A 299 22.00 -5.93 -6.73
CA GLN A 299 21.51 -4.57 -6.98
C GLN A 299 20.49 -4.49 -8.12
N GLU A 300 20.55 -5.41 -9.07
CA GLU A 300 19.68 -5.43 -10.25
C GLU A 300 18.35 -6.16 -9.99
N SER A 301 18.37 -7.17 -9.13
CA SER A 301 17.27 -8.12 -9.00
C SER A 301 16.58 -8.07 -7.63
N SER A 302 17.33 -7.80 -6.54
CA SER A 302 16.72 -7.75 -5.21
C SER A 302 15.91 -6.47 -5.04
N PRO A 303 14.78 -6.51 -4.33
CA PRO A 303 14.13 -5.29 -3.86
C PRO A 303 14.87 -4.71 -2.64
N GLY A 304 14.54 -3.48 -2.28
CA GLY A 304 14.76 -2.99 -0.92
C GLY A 304 13.84 -3.69 0.08
N ASN A 305 14.08 -3.46 1.37
CA ASN A 305 13.25 -3.93 2.48
C ASN A 305 12.87 -5.44 2.42
N LEU A 306 13.84 -6.33 2.19
CA LEU A 306 13.62 -7.79 2.19
C LEU A 306 13.12 -8.34 3.53
N GLY A 307 13.36 -7.63 4.63
CA GLY A 307 12.88 -8.02 5.96
C GLY A 307 11.35 -8.17 6.03
N PRO A 308 10.55 -7.17 5.64
CA PRO A 308 9.11 -7.30 5.53
C PRO A 308 8.64 -8.47 4.66
N TRP A 309 9.34 -8.75 3.55
CA TRP A 309 8.99 -9.89 2.68
C TRP A 309 9.21 -11.22 3.38
N ILE A 310 10.35 -11.43 4.03
CA ILE A 310 10.62 -12.64 4.85
C ILE A 310 9.61 -12.73 6.00
N GLY A 311 9.36 -11.61 6.70
CA GLY A 311 8.34 -11.56 7.75
C GLY A 311 6.97 -11.99 7.24
N TRP A 312 6.58 -11.57 6.05
CA TRP A 312 5.33 -11.98 5.41
C TRP A 312 5.28 -13.48 5.12
N GLN A 313 6.39 -14.10 4.63
CA GLN A 313 6.45 -15.56 4.45
C GLN A 313 6.33 -16.31 5.79
N ILE A 314 6.98 -15.80 6.85
CA ILE A 314 6.85 -16.37 8.21
C ILE A 314 5.39 -16.30 8.68
N VAL A 315 4.74 -15.15 8.53
CA VAL A 315 3.32 -14.97 8.94
C VAL A 315 2.38 -15.84 8.10
N LYS A 316 2.59 -15.94 6.78
CA LYS A 316 1.83 -16.87 5.93
C LYS A 316 1.96 -18.31 6.42
N LYS A 317 3.18 -18.74 6.78
CA LYS A 317 3.43 -20.07 7.30
C LYS A 317 2.76 -20.29 8.64
N PHE A 318 2.81 -19.31 9.55
CA PHE A 318 2.11 -19.36 10.83
C PHE A 318 0.60 -19.47 10.64
N ALA A 319 0.01 -18.60 9.80
CA ALA A 319 -1.42 -18.63 9.50
C ALA A 319 -1.87 -19.97 8.88
N ALA A 320 -1.05 -20.55 8.00
CA ALA A 320 -1.32 -21.87 7.43
C ALA A 320 -1.26 -23.01 8.46
N ASN A 321 -0.42 -22.88 9.50
CA ASN A 321 -0.33 -23.83 10.59
C ASN A 321 -1.45 -23.66 11.65
N SER A 322 -2.16 -22.53 11.63
CA SER A 322 -3.19 -22.14 12.61
C SER A 322 -4.45 -21.62 11.90
N PRO A 323 -5.12 -22.48 11.09
CA PRO A 323 -6.24 -22.07 10.25
C PRO A 323 -7.48 -21.65 11.04
N GLU A 324 -7.56 -22.01 12.32
CA GLU A 324 -8.62 -21.63 13.24
C GLU A 324 -8.54 -20.16 13.69
N LEU A 325 -7.36 -19.53 13.61
CA LEU A 325 -7.17 -18.16 14.06
C LEU A 325 -7.74 -17.15 13.07
N LYS A 326 -8.50 -16.21 13.60
CA LYS A 326 -9.01 -15.07 12.83
C LYS A 326 -7.89 -14.04 12.58
N PRO A 327 -8.00 -13.20 11.53
CA PRO A 327 -7.00 -12.19 11.23
C PRO A 327 -6.64 -11.29 12.42
N GLY A 328 -7.59 -10.85 13.22
CA GLY A 328 -7.33 -10.06 14.42
C GLY A 328 -6.51 -10.80 15.48
N GLU A 329 -6.67 -12.11 15.60
CA GLU A 329 -5.90 -12.93 16.53
C GLU A 329 -4.45 -13.08 16.04
N ILE A 330 -4.25 -13.30 14.74
CA ILE A 330 -2.92 -13.35 14.12
C ILE A 330 -2.19 -12.01 14.29
N MET A 331 -2.88 -10.89 14.04
CA MET A 331 -2.31 -9.56 14.20
C MET A 331 -1.90 -9.27 15.67
N ASN A 332 -2.65 -9.79 16.64
CA ASN A 332 -2.36 -9.63 18.07
C ASN A 332 -1.37 -10.68 18.63
N THR A 333 -1.02 -11.71 17.87
CA THR A 333 -0.01 -12.69 18.29
C THR A 333 1.38 -12.07 18.28
N SER A 334 2.16 -12.32 19.34
CA SER A 334 3.51 -11.76 19.42
C SER A 334 4.43 -12.30 18.33
N PRO A 335 5.38 -11.48 17.80
CA PRO A 335 6.34 -11.93 16.79
C PRO A 335 7.12 -13.18 17.21
N LYS A 336 7.46 -13.27 18.48
CA LYS A 336 8.16 -14.39 19.08
C LYS A 336 7.37 -15.70 18.95
N GLN A 337 6.09 -15.65 19.31
CA GLN A 337 5.20 -16.80 19.20
C GLN A 337 4.95 -17.18 17.74
N ILE A 338 4.80 -16.19 16.84
CA ILE A 338 4.69 -16.44 15.39
C ILE A 338 5.93 -17.16 14.88
N LEU A 339 7.14 -16.69 15.22
CA LEU A 339 8.38 -17.31 14.78
C LEU A 339 8.51 -18.78 15.24
N GLU A 340 8.23 -19.02 16.52
CA GLU A 340 8.30 -20.35 17.13
C GLU A 340 7.31 -21.33 16.49
N GLN A 341 6.06 -20.91 16.27
CA GLN A 341 4.99 -21.76 15.77
C GLN A 341 4.97 -21.90 14.25
N ALA A 342 5.46 -20.91 13.51
CA ALA A 342 5.61 -20.98 12.06
C ALA A 342 6.54 -22.13 11.65
N LYS A 343 7.58 -22.41 12.45
CA LYS A 343 8.64 -23.40 12.11
C LYS A 343 9.17 -23.16 10.69
N TYR A 344 9.41 -21.88 10.39
CA TYR A 344 9.76 -21.43 9.05
C TYR A 344 11.11 -21.99 8.60
N LYS A 345 11.10 -22.74 7.53
CA LYS A 345 12.27 -23.37 6.91
C LYS A 345 12.09 -23.37 5.39
N PRO A 346 12.39 -22.25 4.72
CA PRO A 346 12.30 -22.19 3.26
C PRO A 346 13.35 -23.12 2.63
N LYS A 347 13.03 -23.58 1.42
CA LYS A 347 13.91 -24.50 0.65
C LYS A 347 14.94 -23.75 -0.17
#